data_35c1643f3e841c22c072c44fcd915ae0
#
_entry.id   35c1643f3e841c22c072c44fcd915ae0
#
_cell.length_a   1.000
_cell.length_b   1.000
_cell.length_c   1.000
_cell.angle_alpha   90.00
_cell.angle_beta   90.00
_cell.angle_gamma   90.00
#
_symmetry.space_group_name_H-M   'P 1'
#
loop_
_entity.id
_entity.type
_entity.pdbx_description
1 polymer ?
#
loop_
_entity_poly.entity_id
_entity_poly.type
_entity_poly.pdbx_seq_one_letter_code
_entity_poly.pdbx_strand_id
1 'polypeptide(L)'
;MAETERLICTSDALQEKSRGVRFDLPELGEHVTGFVVRYNGRPYGYVNSCAHVPVELDWQGGEFFDLTRRFLICATHGAHYEPATGFCQSGPCMGRSLQSLVIVERDGHIYLEKTHV
;
A
#
# COMPACT_ATOMS: atom_id res chain seq x y z
N MET A 1 17.57 -15.93 -4.98
CA MET A 1 16.81 -16.58 -6.05
C MET A 1 15.65 -15.70 -6.44
N ALA A 2 15.33 -15.71 -7.70
CA ALA A 2 14.28 -14.86 -8.21
C ALA A 2 12.91 -15.16 -7.60
N GLU A 3 12.71 -16.36 -7.16
CA GLU A 3 11.41 -16.75 -6.59
C GLU A 3 11.08 -16.07 -5.27
N THR A 4 12.03 -15.36 -4.67
CA THR A 4 11.74 -14.61 -3.46
C THR A 4 11.17 -13.24 -3.76
N GLU A 5 11.10 -12.87 -5.03
CA GLU A 5 10.59 -11.55 -5.44
C GLU A 5 9.55 -11.71 -6.52
N ARG A 6 8.59 -10.82 -6.50
CA ARG A 6 7.53 -10.79 -7.48
C ARG A 6 7.46 -9.40 -8.10
N LEU A 7 7.51 -9.33 -9.42
CA LEU A 7 7.40 -8.05 -10.12
C LEU A 7 5.99 -7.51 -9.99
N ILE A 8 5.87 -6.26 -9.53
CA ILE A 8 4.58 -5.60 -9.41
C ILE A 8 4.33 -4.70 -10.61
N CYS A 9 5.28 -3.82 -10.91
CA CYS A 9 5.10 -2.84 -12.00
C CYS A 9 6.46 -2.22 -12.33
N THR A 10 6.47 -1.39 -13.36
CA THR A 10 7.65 -0.58 -13.66
C THR A 10 7.68 0.63 -12.74
N SER A 11 8.85 1.21 -12.57
CA SER A 11 9.00 2.40 -11.73
C SER A 11 8.17 3.58 -12.24
N ASP A 12 8.03 3.73 -13.56
CA ASP A 12 7.26 4.84 -14.14
C ASP A 12 5.77 4.72 -13.83
N ALA A 13 5.27 3.53 -13.56
CA ALA A 13 3.86 3.35 -13.24
C ALA A 13 3.52 3.91 -11.86
N LEU A 14 4.53 4.21 -11.06
CA LEU A 14 4.37 4.63 -9.68
C LEU A 14 4.86 6.06 -9.52
N GLN A 15 3.96 7.02 -9.66
CA GLN A 15 4.29 8.42 -9.60
C GLN A 15 4.11 8.97 -8.20
N GLU A 16 4.84 10.04 -7.90
CA GLU A 16 4.87 10.65 -6.57
C GLU A 16 3.48 11.08 -6.13
N LYS A 17 3.05 10.59 -4.96
CA LYS A 17 1.77 10.96 -4.32
C LYS A 17 0.58 10.85 -5.26
N SER A 18 0.63 9.88 -6.14
CA SER A 18 -0.38 9.72 -7.16
C SER A 18 -1.06 8.36 -7.00
N ARG A 19 -1.74 7.93 -8.04
CA ARG A 19 -2.46 6.67 -8.03
C ARG A 19 -1.51 5.52 -7.71
N GLY A 20 -1.91 4.65 -6.79
CA GLY A 20 -1.13 3.47 -6.46
C GLY A 20 -1.41 2.32 -7.41
N VAL A 21 -0.58 1.30 -7.31
CA VAL A 21 -0.76 0.07 -8.10
C VAL A 21 -1.24 -1.02 -7.17
N ARG A 22 -2.37 -1.62 -7.50
CA ARG A 22 -2.94 -2.74 -6.74
C ARG A 22 -2.43 -4.06 -7.30
N PHE A 23 -2.31 -5.04 -6.44
CA PHE A 23 -1.93 -6.39 -6.86
C PHE A 23 -2.53 -7.41 -5.91
N ASP A 24 -2.70 -8.63 -6.39
CA ASP A 24 -3.28 -9.70 -5.59
C ASP A 24 -2.27 -10.30 -4.64
N LEU A 25 -2.75 -10.71 -3.46
CA LEU A 25 -1.95 -11.40 -2.46
C LEU A 25 -2.61 -12.73 -2.11
N PRO A 26 -2.61 -13.69 -3.05
CA PRO A 26 -3.30 -14.97 -2.82
C PRO A 26 -2.70 -15.77 -1.67
N GLU A 27 -1.45 -15.53 -1.34
CA GLU A 27 -0.80 -16.24 -0.23
C GLU A 27 -1.36 -15.80 1.13
N LEU A 28 -2.02 -14.65 1.19
CA LEU A 28 -2.64 -14.17 2.43
C LEU A 28 -4.14 -14.45 2.49
N GLY A 29 -4.71 -14.92 1.40
CA GLY A 29 -6.11 -15.26 1.36
C GLY A 29 -6.76 -14.90 0.06
N GLU A 30 -7.90 -15.51 -0.19
CA GLU A 30 -8.73 -15.24 -1.35
C GLU A 30 -9.24 -13.81 -1.25
N HIS A 31 -9.16 -13.06 -2.31
CA HIS A 31 -9.61 -11.65 -2.36
C HIS A 31 -8.76 -10.67 -1.56
N VAL A 32 -7.63 -11.10 -1.02
CA VAL A 32 -6.71 -10.18 -0.35
C VAL A 32 -5.87 -9.48 -1.40
N THR A 33 -5.77 -8.16 -1.31
CA THR A 33 -4.95 -7.37 -2.23
C THR A 33 -3.94 -6.56 -1.46
N GLY A 34 -2.90 -6.15 -2.17
CA GLY A 34 -1.94 -5.19 -1.66
C GLY A 34 -1.90 -3.98 -2.58
N PHE A 35 -1.19 -2.98 -2.17
CA PHE A 35 -0.97 -1.81 -3.02
C PHE A 35 0.40 -1.23 -2.75
N VAL A 36 0.90 -0.50 -3.72
CA VAL A 36 2.15 0.23 -3.58
C VAL A 36 1.93 1.66 -4.06
N VAL A 37 2.51 2.61 -3.35
CA VAL A 37 2.45 4.03 -3.68
C VAL A 37 3.85 4.61 -3.59
N ARG A 38 4.06 5.77 -4.23
CA ARG A 38 5.33 6.49 -4.11
C ARG A 38 5.12 7.74 -3.26
N TYR A 39 5.97 7.90 -2.27
CA TYR A 39 5.91 9.03 -1.36
C TYR A 39 7.33 9.46 -1.02
N ASN A 40 7.63 10.74 -1.24
CA ASN A 40 8.97 11.31 -1.02
C ASN A 40 10.04 10.52 -1.78
N GLY A 41 9.72 10.13 -3.01
CA GLY A 41 10.66 9.45 -3.90
C GLY A 41 10.85 7.98 -3.64
N ARG A 42 10.15 7.40 -2.66
CA ARG A 42 10.32 5.98 -2.30
C ARG A 42 9.02 5.21 -2.47
N PRO A 43 9.10 3.93 -2.83
CA PRO A 43 7.90 3.10 -2.90
C PRO A 43 7.59 2.52 -1.52
N TYR A 44 6.31 2.50 -1.17
CA TYR A 44 5.83 1.89 0.07
C TYR A 44 4.66 0.98 -0.28
N GLY A 45 4.64 -0.20 0.31
CA GLY A 45 3.58 -1.17 0.05
C GLY A 45 2.93 -1.66 1.32
N TYR A 46 1.63 -1.91 1.22
CA TYR A 46 0.84 -2.37 2.37
C TYR A 46 -0.22 -3.35 1.88
N VAL A 47 -0.68 -4.18 2.80
CA VAL A 47 -1.87 -4.97 2.56
C VAL A 47 -3.06 -4.00 2.49
N ASN A 48 -3.89 -4.16 1.49
CA ASN A 48 -5.02 -3.25 1.25
C ASN A 48 -6.19 -3.64 2.15
N SER A 49 -6.01 -3.36 3.44
CA SER A 49 -7.01 -3.67 4.45
C SER A 49 -6.91 -2.61 5.55
N CYS A 50 -8.00 -1.94 5.81
CA CYS A 50 -8.04 -0.92 6.85
C CYS A 50 -7.74 -1.56 8.21
N ALA A 51 -6.93 -0.89 9.02
CA ALA A 51 -6.57 -1.41 10.34
C ALA A 51 -7.76 -1.45 11.30
N HIS A 52 -8.80 -0.69 11.01
CA HIS A 52 -10.01 -0.65 11.81
C HIS A 52 -10.95 -1.80 11.48
N VAL A 53 -11.22 -2.02 10.19
CA VAL A 53 -12.08 -3.10 9.71
C VAL A 53 -11.48 -3.65 8.41
N PRO A 54 -11.74 -4.92 8.06
CA PRO A 54 -11.11 -5.54 6.88
C PRO A 54 -11.76 -5.11 5.56
N VAL A 55 -11.66 -3.82 5.23
CA VAL A 55 -12.15 -3.27 3.96
C VAL A 55 -10.98 -2.64 3.24
N GLU A 56 -11.07 -2.60 1.92
CA GLU A 56 -10.04 -1.97 1.10
C GLU A 56 -10.06 -0.45 1.30
N LEU A 57 -8.89 0.17 1.20
CA LEU A 57 -8.75 1.60 1.47
C LEU A 57 -9.22 2.48 0.34
N ASP A 58 -8.91 2.10 -0.89
CA ASP A 58 -9.07 3.02 -2.03
C ASP A 58 -10.54 3.31 -2.32
N TRP A 59 -10.84 4.61 -2.38
CA TRP A 59 -12.18 5.09 -2.68
C TRP A 59 -12.53 4.98 -4.17
N GLN A 60 -11.49 4.85 -4.99
CA GLN A 60 -11.58 4.44 -6.40
C GLN A 60 -10.37 3.59 -6.66
N GLY A 61 -10.43 2.72 -7.63
CA GLY A 61 -9.31 1.83 -7.92
C GLY A 61 -7.99 2.60 -8.03
N GLY A 62 -7.08 2.34 -7.11
CA GLY A 62 -5.78 2.96 -7.07
C GLY A 62 -5.69 4.29 -6.33
N GLU A 63 -6.80 4.84 -5.86
CA GLU A 63 -6.78 6.14 -5.15
C GLU A 63 -6.67 5.92 -3.66
N PHE A 64 -5.45 5.93 -3.16
CA PHE A 64 -5.15 5.67 -1.76
C PHE A 64 -4.84 6.93 -0.96
N PHE A 65 -4.51 8.04 -1.62
CA PHE A 65 -4.19 9.29 -0.94
C PHE A 65 -5.42 10.14 -0.70
N ASP A 66 -5.40 10.90 0.38
CA ASP A 66 -6.44 11.89 0.61
C ASP A 66 -6.25 13.06 -0.36
N LEU A 67 -7.16 14.03 -0.32
CA LEU A 67 -7.13 15.15 -1.28
C LEU A 67 -5.90 16.02 -1.10
N THR A 68 -5.29 16.04 0.08
CA THR A 68 -4.08 16.82 0.32
C THR A 68 -2.84 16.11 -0.17
N ARG A 69 -2.94 14.81 -0.49
CA ARG A 69 -1.83 13.96 -0.91
C ARG A 69 -0.75 13.80 0.16
N ARG A 70 -1.12 13.99 1.40
CA ARG A 70 -0.19 13.88 2.53
C ARG A 70 -0.37 12.60 3.30
N PHE A 71 -1.55 12.00 3.25
CA PHE A 71 -1.88 10.79 4.00
C PHE A 71 -2.58 9.79 3.11
N LEU A 72 -2.42 8.51 3.45
CA LEU A 72 -3.29 7.47 2.90
C LEU A 72 -4.60 7.54 3.67
N ILE A 73 -5.70 7.24 2.99
CA ILE A 73 -7.01 7.34 3.61
C ILE A 73 -7.82 6.06 3.38
N CYS A 74 -8.53 5.63 4.42
CA CYS A 74 -9.55 4.60 4.26
C CYS A 74 -10.87 5.31 3.95
N ALA A 75 -11.40 5.06 2.77
CA ALA A 75 -12.59 5.77 2.28
C ALA A 75 -13.82 5.49 3.13
N THR A 76 -13.87 4.34 3.79
CA THR A 76 -15.07 3.94 4.52
C THR A 76 -15.28 4.75 5.80
N HIS A 77 -14.21 4.99 6.57
CA HIS A 77 -14.34 5.66 7.86
C HIS A 77 -13.40 6.85 8.01
N GLY A 78 -12.72 7.25 6.97
CA GLY A 78 -11.87 8.44 7.01
C GLY A 78 -10.61 8.31 7.83
N ALA A 79 -10.18 7.09 8.15
CA ALA A 79 -8.92 6.90 8.86
C ALA A 79 -7.77 7.35 7.98
N HIS A 80 -6.81 8.09 8.56
CA HIS A 80 -5.65 8.60 7.85
C HIS A 80 -4.39 7.91 8.34
N TYR A 81 -3.56 7.49 7.40
CA TYR A 81 -2.34 6.73 7.69
C TYR A 81 -1.12 7.47 7.13
N GLU A 82 -0.03 7.39 7.88
CA GLU A 82 1.26 7.90 7.44
C GLU A 82 1.78 7.07 6.26
N PRO A 83 2.05 7.65 5.09
CA PRO A 83 2.45 6.83 3.94
C PRO A 83 3.76 6.08 4.14
N ALA A 84 4.69 6.64 4.91
CA ALA A 84 6.00 6.01 5.08
C ALA A 84 6.01 4.88 6.11
N THR A 85 5.07 4.88 7.04
CA THR A 85 5.06 3.89 8.13
C THR A 85 3.78 3.07 8.21
N GLY A 86 2.69 3.56 7.61
CA GLY A 86 1.39 2.92 7.71
C GLY A 86 0.69 3.17 9.03
N PHE A 87 1.26 4.01 9.90
CA PHE A 87 0.68 4.27 11.22
C PHE A 87 -0.56 5.15 11.11
N CYS A 88 -1.61 4.77 11.81
CA CYS A 88 -2.86 5.54 11.81
C CYS A 88 -2.68 6.83 12.59
N GLN A 89 -2.80 7.96 11.88
CA GLN A 89 -2.63 9.28 12.46
C GLN A 89 -3.93 9.81 13.05
N SER A 90 -5.07 9.44 12.47
CA SER A 90 -6.36 9.92 12.95
C SER A 90 -7.46 8.99 12.50
N GLY A 91 -8.59 9.06 13.17
CA GLY A 91 -9.74 8.24 12.87
C GLY A 91 -9.88 7.07 13.82
N PRO A 92 -10.78 6.15 13.52
CA PRO A 92 -11.11 5.07 14.46
C PRO A 92 -10.00 4.05 14.70
N CYS A 93 -8.96 4.05 13.85
CA CYS A 93 -7.84 3.12 14.00
C CYS A 93 -6.63 3.72 14.70
N MET A 94 -6.80 4.84 15.36
CA MET A 94 -5.67 5.52 16.01
C MET A 94 -4.92 4.55 16.93
N GLY A 95 -3.59 4.52 16.80
CA GLY A 95 -2.76 3.58 17.56
C GLY A 95 -2.48 2.28 16.84
N ARG A 96 -3.07 2.07 15.66
CA ARG A 96 -2.84 0.87 14.85
C ARG A 96 -2.10 1.24 13.57
N SER A 97 -1.66 0.22 12.84
CA SER A 97 -0.94 0.44 11.58
C SER A 97 -1.47 -0.48 10.51
N LEU A 98 -1.34 -0.06 9.26
CA LEU A 98 -1.50 -0.96 8.13
C LEU A 98 -0.40 -2.02 8.19
N GLN A 99 -0.68 -3.20 7.65
CA GLN A 99 0.32 -4.24 7.57
C GLN A 99 1.26 -3.93 6.41
N SER A 100 2.54 -3.70 6.72
CA SER A 100 3.50 -3.31 5.70
C SER A 100 4.01 -4.51 4.92
N LEU A 101 4.37 -4.25 3.67
CA LEU A 101 5.00 -5.22 2.78
C LEU A 101 6.39 -4.72 2.43
N VAL A 102 7.30 -5.63 2.19
CA VAL A 102 8.66 -5.25 1.80
C VAL A 102 8.68 -5.00 0.31
N ILE A 103 8.93 -3.77 -0.08
CA ILE A 103 8.95 -3.34 -1.48
C ILE A 103 10.37 -2.97 -1.84
N VAL A 104 10.82 -3.45 -2.99
CA VAL A 104 12.16 -3.17 -3.50
C VAL A 104 12.03 -2.54 -4.87
N GLU A 105 12.77 -1.45 -5.09
CA GLU A 105 12.85 -0.81 -6.40
C GLU A 105 14.27 -0.94 -6.91
N ARG A 106 14.42 -1.51 -8.10
CA ARG A 106 15.72 -1.58 -8.75
C ARG A 106 15.55 -1.74 -10.26
N ASP A 107 16.50 -1.21 -10.99
CA ASP A 107 16.56 -1.35 -12.45
C ASP A 107 15.27 -0.93 -13.14
N GLY A 108 14.61 0.11 -12.62
CA GLY A 108 13.39 0.64 -13.21
C GLY A 108 12.15 -0.20 -12.94
N HIS A 109 12.19 -1.09 -11.96
CA HIS A 109 11.07 -1.98 -11.64
C HIS A 109 10.81 -2.01 -10.13
N ILE A 110 9.56 -2.27 -9.79
CA ILE A 110 9.10 -2.40 -8.40
C ILE A 110 8.76 -3.86 -8.13
N TYR A 111 9.33 -4.39 -7.06
CA TYR A 111 9.14 -5.79 -6.68
C TYR A 111 8.56 -5.91 -5.29
N LEU A 112 7.73 -6.91 -5.09
CA LEU A 112 7.31 -7.35 -3.77
C LEU A 112 8.26 -8.47 -3.35
N GLU A 113 8.93 -8.28 -2.22
CA GLU A 113 9.73 -9.35 -1.63
C GLU A 113 8.77 -10.28 -0.90
N LYS A 114 8.79 -11.55 -1.25
CA LYS A 114 7.90 -12.51 -0.64
C LYS A 114 8.27 -12.71 0.81
N THR A 115 7.32 -12.50 1.69
CA THR A 115 7.57 -12.64 3.10
C THR A 115 7.14 -14.01 3.58
N HIS A 116 7.73 -14.41 4.66
CA HIS A 116 7.34 -15.64 5.34
C HIS A 116 6.39 -15.28 6.45
N VAL A 117 5.16 -15.44 6.19
CA VAL A 117 4.16 -15.07 7.19
C VAL A 117 3.58 -16.30 7.84
#